data_00196d3d5d93ce1a9df3b6bc91db4b23
#
_entry.id   00196d3d5d93ce1a9df3b6bc91db4b23
#
_cell.length_a   1.000
_cell.length_b   1.000
_cell.length_c   1.000
_cell.angle_alpha   90.00
_cell.angle_beta   90.00
_cell.angle_gamma   90.00
#
_symmetry.space_group_name_H-M   'P 1'
#
loop_
_entity.id
_entity.type
_entity.pdbx_description
1 polymer ?
#
loop_
_entity_poly.entity_id
_entity_poly.type
_entity_poly.pdbx_seq_one_letter_code
_entity_poly.pdbx_strand_id
1 'polypeptide(L)'
;MMECSHPDWEVLFHLYHDRKMNPMSFLKSEQFLNILTESCLEKYPYIAFADAFHTMRSMLLPVLYLLGSEVPQADTYHAISTGYGGTSCLPWRICLQKTGITYRAWDIHKRKGGRDHQGKMGNPIIKKQWISFFYMLSEAIYKRAFRVTSLFTNAMLTQIQIGCDAEKCRVIENGIDYDRLSQIPLKEEDGWIDIGAVVRLAPIKDIKTMIYAFYELSSRMENVRLHILGGVDDEEYADECYALVKQLDIKNLVFTGRVDIVQYMRKLDFTILTSISEGQPLSVLESFAARRPCVTTDVGCCRELLNGKEGDDFGCAGYCVPPMYRDGLAFAMEKMCESRRRRIRMGKSGQARTKAYYKA
;
A
#
# COMPACT_ATOMS: atom_id res chain seq x y z
N MET A 1 5.74 -12.81 23.35
CA MET A 1 6.11 -11.94 22.22
C MET A 1 7.02 -12.64 21.21
N MET A 2 8.09 -13.31 21.62
CA MET A 2 9.00 -13.99 20.67
C MET A 2 8.31 -15.10 19.87
N GLU A 3 7.38 -15.81 20.47
CA GLU A 3 6.58 -16.85 19.82
C GLU A 3 5.40 -16.32 19.02
N CYS A 4 5.20 -15.00 18.99
CA CYS A 4 4.04 -14.35 18.40
C CYS A 4 2.69 -14.89 18.91
N SER A 5 2.69 -15.47 20.10
CA SER A 5 1.51 -15.84 20.88
C SER A 5 0.99 -14.64 21.65
N HIS A 6 -0.14 -14.78 22.33
CA HIS A 6 -0.81 -13.70 23.06
C HIS A 6 0.01 -13.26 24.31
N PRO A 7 0.84 -12.21 24.24
CA PRO A 7 1.57 -11.74 25.41
C PRO A 7 0.62 -11.06 26.39
N ASP A 8 0.96 -11.11 27.66
CA ASP A 8 0.30 -10.29 28.66
C ASP A 8 0.75 -8.82 28.52
N TRP A 9 -0.05 -8.05 27.83
CA TRP A 9 0.25 -6.65 27.54
C TRP A 9 0.21 -5.76 28.78
N GLU A 10 -0.57 -6.15 29.82
CA GLU A 10 -0.68 -5.38 31.07
C GLU A 10 0.59 -5.56 31.90
N VAL A 11 1.08 -6.79 32.03
CA VAL A 11 2.36 -7.06 32.67
C VAL A 11 3.51 -6.36 31.96
N LEU A 12 3.56 -6.44 30.62
CA LEU A 12 4.59 -5.76 29.82
C LEU A 12 4.54 -4.24 30.02
N PHE A 13 3.35 -3.65 30.01
CA PHE A 13 3.17 -2.24 30.25
C PHE A 13 3.65 -1.85 31.66
N HIS A 14 3.23 -2.59 32.70
CA HIS A 14 3.68 -2.36 34.09
C HIS A 14 5.21 -2.40 34.22
N LEU A 15 5.87 -3.34 33.56
CA LEU A 15 7.34 -3.45 33.60
C LEU A 15 8.04 -2.26 32.94
N TYR A 16 7.61 -1.85 31.75
CA TYR A 16 8.32 -0.85 30.97
C TYR A 16 7.85 0.58 31.27
N HIS A 17 6.57 0.80 31.54
CA HIS A 17 6.02 2.13 31.85
C HIS A 17 6.18 2.47 33.35
N ASP A 18 5.64 1.63 34.23
CA ASP A 18 5.58 1.96 35.66
C ASP A 18 6.92 1.72 36.36
N ARG A 19 7.54 0.56 36.11
CA ARG A 19 8.85 0.22 36.69
C ARG A 19 10.04 0.78 35.91
N LYS A 20 9.81 1.44 34.78
CA LYS A 20 10.85 2.07 33.93
C LYS A 20 11.97 1.10 33.55
N MET A 21 11.64 -0.18 33.32
CA MET A 21 12.63 -1.16 32.87
C MET A 21 13.24 -0.72 31.53
N ASN A 22 14.57 -0.73 31.44
CA ASN A 22 15.24 -0.34 30.20
C ASN A 22 15.20 -1.49 29.18
N PRO A 23 14.61 -1.29 27.98
CA PRO A 23 14.53 -2.31 26.94
C PRO A 23 15.88 -2.86 26.50
N MET A 24 16.91 -2.01 26.40
CA MET A 24 18.25 -2.45 26.01
C MET A 24 18.94 -3.30 27.07
N SER A 25 18.72 -3.01 28.35
CA SER A 25 19.25 -3.83 29.44
C SER A 25 18.63 -5.23 29.43
N PHE A 26 17.32 -5.33 29.17
CA PHE A 26 16.65 -6.63 29.02
C PHE A 26 17.21 -7.43 27.82
N LEU A 27 17.32 -6.83 26.65
CA LEU A 27 17.82 -7.51 25.44
C LEU A 27 19.32 -7.89 25.51
N LYS A 28 20.08 -7.33 26.46
CA LYS A 28 21.48 -7.70 26.75
C LYS A 28 21.58 -8.68 27.92
N SER A 29 20.48 -9.01 28.58
CA SER A 29 20.51 -9.88 29.75
C SER A 29 20.81 -11.33 29.36
N GLU A 30 21.44 -12.06 30.25
CA GLU A 30 21.69 -13.49 30.12
C GLU A 30 20.36 -14.26 30.00
N GLN A 31 19.32 -13.84 30.71
CA GLN A 31 17.98 -14.44 30.63
C GLN A 31 17.42 -14.34 29.20
N PHE A 32 17.51 -13.18 28.55
CA PHE A 32 17.03 -13.03 27.16
C PHE A 32 17.83 -13.90 26.20
N LEU A 33 19.14 -13.96 26.35
CA LEU A 33 20.01 -14.78 25.51
C LEU A 33 19.72 -16.27 25.68
N ASN A 34 19.50 -16.75 26.89
CA ASN A 34 19.15 -18.15 27.16
C ASN A 34 17.80 -18.51 26.53
N ILE A 35 16.75 -17.71 26.71
CA ILE A 35 15.43 -17.92 26.08
C ILE A 35 15.54 -17.94 24.57
N LEU A 36 16.32 -17.03 23.97
CA LEU A 36 16.53 -17.00 22.55
C LEU A 36 17.28 -18.23 22.03
N THR A 37 18.31 -18.67 22.76
CA THR A 37 19.09 -19.87 22.43
C THR A 37 18.21 -21.11 22.44
N GLU A 38 17.42 -21.31 23.49
CA GLU A 38 16.45 -22.41 23.58
C GLU A 38 15.46 -22.38 22.42
N SER A 39 14.86 -21.21 22.15
CA SER A 39 13.94 -21.04 21.02
C SER A 39 14.60 -21.34 19.66
N CYS A 40 15.87 -20.95 19.49
CA CYS A 40 16.61 -21.27 18.25
C CYS A 40 16.85 -22.76 18.10
N LEU A 41 17.26 -23.44 19.18
CA LEU A 41 17.52 -24.89 19.14
C LEU A 41 16.25 -25.71 18.86
N GLU A 42 15.14 -25.33 19.49
CA GLU A 42 13.87 -26.06 19.36
C GLU A 42 13.12 -25.77 18.07
N LYS A 43 13.00 -24.49 17.70
CA LYS A 43 12.08 -24.05 16.63
C LYS A 43 12.78 -23.59 15.35
N TYR A 44 14.03 -23.16 15.44
CA TYR A 44 14.76 -22.54 14.32
C TYR A 44 16.17 -23.10 14.13
N PRO A 45 16.37 -24.43 14.12
CA PRO A 45 17.71 -25.05 14.09
C PRO A 45 18.55 -24.71 12.85
N TYR A 46 17.90 -24.20 11.79
CA TYR A 46 18.57 -23.84 10.52
C TYR A 46 18.80 -22.33 10.35
N ILE A 47 18.54 -21.53 11.39
CA ILE A 47 18.80 -20.07 11.38
C ILE A 47 20.08 -19.81 12.17
N ALA A 48 20.99 -19.03 11.60
CA ALA A 48 22.15 -18.56 12.35
C ALA A 48 21.70 -17.74 13.58
N PHE A 49 22.29 -18.02 14.73
CA PHE A 49 21.91 -17.34 15.98
C PHE A 49 21.97 -15.80 15.86
N ALA A 50 22.98 -15.27 15.16
CA ALA A 50 23.09 -13.84 14.90
C ALA A 50 21.88 -13.28 14.15
N ASP A 51 21.38 -13.99 13.12
CA ASP A 51 20.21 -13.56 12.35
C ASP A 51 18.94 -13.60 13.20
N ALA A 52 18.78 -14.65 14.01
CA ALA A 52 17.67 -14.76 14.96
C ALA A 52 17.72 -13.63 15.99
N PHE A 53 18.89 -13.35 16.58
CA PHE A 53 19.11 -12.29 17.56
C PHE A 53 18.78 -10.92 16.97
N HIS A 54 19.34 -10.58 15.81
CA HIS A 54 19.06 -9.29 15.16
C HIS A 54 17.60 -9.14 14.77
N THR A 55 16.97 -10.22 14.32
CA THR A 55 15.54 -10.23 13.97
C THR A 55 14.68 -9.98 15.22
N MET A 56 14.88 -10.75 16.29
CA MET A 56 14.11 -10.58 17.54
C MET A 56 14.33 -9.21 18.17
N ARG A 57 15.57 -8.73 18.20
CA ARG A 57 15.86 -7.37 18.65
C ARG A 57 15.11 -6.32 17.83
N SER A 58 15.11 -6.43 16.51
CA SER A 58 14.43 -5.48 15.60
C SER A 58 12.90 -5.51 15.75
N MET A 59 12.33 -6.65 16.12
CA MET A 59 10.91 -6.80 16.41
C MET A 59 10.53 -6.22 17.78
N LEU A 60 11.26 -6.61 18.82
CA LEU A 60 10.88 -6.35 20.20
C LEU A 60 11.21 -4.92 20.63
N LEU A 61 12.38 -4.43 20.27
CA LEU A 61 12.90 -3.17 20.78
C LEU A 61 11.95 -1.98 20.56
N PRO A 62 11.39 -1.76 19.36
CA PRO A 62 10.44 -0.66 19.15
C PRO A 62 9.19 -0.79 20.01
N VAL A 63 8.65 -2.01 20.18
CA VAL A 63 7.46 -2.24 21.01
C VAL A 63 7.73 -1.93 22.46
N LEU A 64 8.86 -2.40 23.00
CA LEU A 64 9.22 -2.20 24.41
C LEU A 64 9.46 -0.71 24.72
N TYR A 65 10.07 0.05 23.79
CA TYR A 65 10.19 1.51 23.93
C TYR A 65 8.83 2.20 23.90
N LEU A 66 7.95 1.79 22.99
CA LEU A 66 6.61 2.36 22.88
C LEU A 66 5.77 2.08 24.14
N LEU A 67 5.90 0.90 24.73
CA LEU A 67 5.24 0.57 26.00
C LEU A 67 5.75 1.42 27.17
N GLY A 68 7.01 1.82 27.15
CA GLY A 68 7.62 2.66 28.19
C GLY A 68 7.48 4.16 27.94
N SER A 69 6.88 4.59 26.82
CA SER A 69 6.71 6.00 26.52
C SER A 69 5.62 6.66 27.36
N GLU A 70 5.76 7.98 27.59
CA GLU A 70 4.73 8.76 28.26
C GLU A 70 3.46 8.84 27.41
N VAL A 71 2.34 8.79 28.09
CA VAL A 71 1.00 8.83 27.47
C VAL A 71 0.45 10.24 27.57
N PRO A 72 0.38 11.01 26.45
CA PRO A 72 -0.25 12.33 26.47
C PRO A 72 -1.74 12.19 26.80
N GLN A 73 -2.29 13.16 27.52
CA GLN A 73 -3.72 13.18 27.81
C GLN A 73 -4.51 13.68 26.62
N ALA A 74 -5.51 12.93 26.18
CA ALA A 74 -6.42 13.29 25.11
C ALA A 74 -7.76 12.56 25.24
N ASP A 75 -8.83 13.13 24.71
CA ASP A 75 -10.16 12.52 24.69
C ASP A 75 -10.23 11.38 23.67
N THR A 76 -9.44 11.46 22.59
CA THR A 76 -9.41 10.46 21.52
C THR A 76 -7.99 10.32 20.97
N TYR A 77 -7.58 9.11 20.72
CA TYR A 77 -6.33 8.77 20.05
C TYR A 77 -6.63 8.16 18.69
N HIS A 78 -5.98 8.65 17.65
CA HIS A 78 -6.12 8.14 16.30
C HIS A 78 -4.79 7.64 15.77
N ALA A 79 -4.66 6.32 15.57
CA ALA A 79 -3.52 5.73 14.91
C ALA A 79 -3.84 5.47 13.43
N ILE A 80 -2.99 5.98 12.55
CA ILE A 80 -3.16 5.86 11.08
C ILE A 80 -2.73 4.49 10.53
N SER A 81 -2.12 3.65 11.36
CA SER A 81 -1.69 2.30 10.97
C SER A 81 -1.71 1.34 12.15
N THR A 82 -1.83 0.05 11.88
CA THR A 82 -1.52 -1.03 12.83
C THR A 82 0.00 -1.28 12.94
N GLY A 83 0.44 -2.26 13.66
CA GLY A 83 1.86 -2.51 13.91
C GLY A 83 2.43 -1.52 14.93
N TYR A 84 3.64 -1.00 14.69
CA TYR A 84 4.29 -0.10 15.66
C TYR A 84 3.50 1.19 15.90
N GLY A 85 2.93 1.80 14.85
CA GLY A 85 2.11 3.01 14.99
C GLY A 85 0.86 2.77 15.84
N GLY A 86 0.18 1.64 15.67
CA GLY A 86 -0.94 1.27 16.52
C GLY A 86 -0.52 0.85 17.93
N THR A 87 0.66 0.22 18.06
CA THR A 87 1.19 -0.21 19.37
C THR A 87 1.44 0.98 20.30
N SER A 88 1.77 2.15 19.78
CA SER A 88 1.92 3.38 20.57
C SER A 88 0.63 3.75 21.32
N CYS A 89 -0.53 3.32 20.85
CA CYS A 89 -1.82 3.56 21.49
C CYS A 89 -2.24 2.47 22.49
N LEU A 90 -1.54 1.33 22.57
CA LEU A 90 -1.86 0.26 23.53
C LEU A 90 -1.76 0.72 24.98
N PRO A 91 -0.68 1.42 25.40
CA PRO A 91 -0.55 1.91 26.77
C PRO A 91 -1.72 2.82 27.17
N TRP A 92 -2.20 3.63 26.27
CA TRP A 92 -3.21 4.67 26.55
C TRP A 92 -4.56 4.06 26.93
N ARG A 93 -4.93 2.92 26.33
CA ARG A 93 -6.16 2.23 26.75
C ARG A 93 -5.99 1.45 28.06
N ILE A 94 -4.78 1.02 28.36
CA ILE A 94 -4.48 0.40 29.65
C ILE A 94 -4.55 1.44 30.78
N CYS A 95 -3.97 2.64 30.54
CA CYS A 95 -3.97 3.73 31.52
C CYS A 95 -5.31 4.48 31.61
N LEU A 96 -6.02 4.67 30.48
CA LEU A 96 -7.18 5.53 30.38
C LEU A 96 -8.40 4.72 29.91
N GLN A 97 -9.07 4.06 30.84
CA GLN A 97 -10.21 3.16 30.58
C GLN A 97 -11.39 3.75 29.78
N LYS A 98 -11.38 5.05 29.45
CA LYS A 98 -12.51 5.77 28.86
C LYS A 98 -12.27 6.38 27.49
N THR A 99 -11.08 6.29 26.88
CA THR A 99 -10.76 6.98 25.61
C THR A 99 -11.09 6.14 24.39
N GLY A 100 -11.74 6.76 23.41
CA GLY A 100 -11.98 6.15 22.10
C GLY A 100 -10.68 6.10 21.29
N ILE A 101 -10.26 4.92 20.83
CA ILE A 101 -9.13 4.75 19.94
C ILE A 101 -9.65 4.35 18.56
N THR A 102 -9.38 5.20 17.56
CA THR A 102 -9.74 4.92 16.17
C THR A 102 -8.49 4.53 15.39
N TYR A 103 -8.54 3.43 14.68
CA TYR A 103 -7.45 2.95 13.84
C TYR A 103 -7.82 2.99 12.38
N ARG A 104 -6.91 3.48 11.54
CA ARG A 104 -6.96 3.31 10.10
C ARG A 104 -5.97 2.21 9.73
N ALA A 105 -6.47 1.03 9.39
CA ALA A 105 -5.59 -0.06 9.01
C ALA A 105 -5.14 0.10 7.57
N TRP A 106 -3.83 0.12 7.39
CA TRP A 106 -3.19 -0.07 6.09
C TRP A 106 -2.71 -1.52 5.99
N ASP A 107 -2.82 -2.10 4.81
CA ASP A 107 -2.49 -3.50 4.55
C ASP A 107 -0.98 -3.77 4.74
N ILE A 108 -0.60 -4.19 5.96
CA ILE A 108 0.79 -4.48 6.33
C ILE A 108 1.30 -5.73 5.60
N HIS A 109 0.39 -6.63 5.20
CA HIS A 109 0.77 -7.93 4.65
C HIS A 109 1.46 -7.84 3.29
N LYS A 110 1.10 -6.87 2.47
CA LYS A 110 1.65 -6.70 1.13
C LYS A 110 3.00 -5.99 1.09
N ARG A 111 3.32 -5.15 2.09
CA ARG A 111 4.60 -4.43 2.11
C ARG A 111 5.85 -5.28 2.37
N LYS A 112 5.71 -6.47 2.95
CA LYS A 112 6.87 -7.32 3.32
C LYS A 112 7.14 -8.50 2.37
N GLY A 113 6.47 -8.55 1.21
CA GLY A 113 6.89 -9.38 0.08
C GLY A 113 8.05 -8.78 -0.73
N GLY A 114 8.38 -7.50 -0.49
CA GLY A 114 9.50 -6.82 -1.11
C GLY A 114 10.84 -7.21 -0.48
N ARG A 115 11.90 -7.08 -1.25
CA ARG A 115 13.29 -7.31 -0.86
C ARG A 115 13.61 -6.61 0.45
N ASP A 116 14.40 -7.29 1.30
CA ASP A 116 15.11 -6.63 2.40
C ASP A 116 15.98 -5.51 1.81
N HIS A 117 16.32 -4.51 2.63
CA HIS A 117 17.24 -3.42 2.26
C HIS A 117 18.60 -3.87 1.67
N GLN A 118 18.83 -5.18 1.51
CA GLN A 118 20.05 -5.79 0.95
C GLN A 118 19.81 -6.64 -0.31
N GLY A 119 18.61 -6.61 -0.93
CA GLY A 119 18.39 -7.29 -2.22
C GLY A 119 18.43 -8.82 -2.20
N LYS A 120 18.62 -9.45 -1.04
CA LYS A 120 18.62 -10.92 -0.87
C LYS A 120 17.21 -11.38 -0.48
N MET A 121 16.74 -12.47 -1.08
CA MET A 121 15.54 -13.18 -0.60
C MET A 121 15.83 -13.64 0.82
N GLY A 122 15.29 -12.91 1.80
CA GLY A 122 15.46 -13.22 3.21
C GLY A 122 14.97 -14.63 3.53
N ASN A 123 15.55 -15.26 4.56
CA ASN A 123 15.19 -16.60 5.01
C ASN A 123 13.66 -16.69 5.19
N PRO A 124 12.95 -17.64 4.54
CA PRO A 124 11.48 -17.76 4.60
C PRO A 124 10.95 -17.86 6.04
N ILE A 125 11.73 -18.46 6.95
CA ILE A 125 11.37 -18.61 8.37
C ILE A 125 11.34 -17.22 9.04
N ILE A 126 12.35 -16.40 8.81
CA ILE A 126 12.41 -15.02 9.33
C ILE A 126 11.25 -14.20 8.78
N LYS A 127 10.93 -14.33 7.50
CA LYS A 127 9.77 -13.67 6.88
C LYS A 127 8.46 -14.09 7.55
N LYS A 128 8.26 -15.40 7.78
CA LYS A 128 7.09 -15.92 8.49
C LYS A 128 7.00 -15.35 9.90
N GLN A 129 8.12 -15.25 10.62
CA GLN A 129 8.19 -14.72 11.97
C GLN A 129 7.75 -13.23 12.01
N TRP A 130 8.22 -12.41 11.07
CA TRP A 130 7.77 -11.03 10.93
C TRP A 130 6.27 -10.91 10.65
N ILE A 131 5.73 -11.76 9.79
CA ILE A 131 4.30 -11.80 9.49
C ILE A 131 3.52 -12.13 10.76
N SER A 132 3.86 -13.21 11.46
CA SER A 132 3.20 -13.62 12.71
C SER A 132 3.27 -12.52 13.79
N PHE A 133 4.41 -11.85 13.90
CA PHE A 133 4.60 -10.75 14.83
C PHE A 133 3.64 -9.57 14.57
N PHE A 134 3.48 -9.16 13.30
CA PHE A 134 2.54 -8.10 12.98
C PHE A 134 1.08 -8.52 13.10
N TYR A 135 0.75 -9.79 12.87
CA TYR A 135 -0.58 -10.32 13.17
C TYR A 135 -0.89 -10.19 14.67
N MET A 136 0.02 -10.63 15.53
CA MET A 136 -0.10 -10.52 16.97
C MET A 136 -0.30 -9.06 17.43
N LEU A 137 0.50 -8.12 16.91
CA LEU A 137 0.32 -6.70 17.22
C LEU A 137 -1.03 -6.17 16.73
N SER A 138 -1.44 -6.52 15.51
CA SER A 138 -2.71 -6.09 14.94
C SER A 138 -3.89 -6.62 15.74
N GLU A 139 -3.88 -7.89 16.13
CA GLU A 139 -4.91 -8.49 16.97
C GLU A 139 -5.01 -7.79 18.33
N ALA A 140 -3.87 -7.53 18.98
CA ALA A 140 -3.83 -6.81 20.27
C ALA A 140 -4.44 -5.42 20.17
N ILE A 141 -4.19 -4.72 19.05
CA ILE A 141 -4.72 -3.40 18.76
C ILE A 141 -6.23 -3.48 18.50
N TYR A 142 -6.69 -4.41 17.65
CA TYR A 142 -8.11 -4.56 17.29
C TYR A 142 -8.98 -4.90 18.50
N LYS A 143 -8.51 -5.77 19.39
CA LYS A 143 -9.23 -6.09 20.63
C LYS A 143 -9.48 -4.85 21.50
N ARG A 144 -8.54 -3.89 21.50
CA ARG A 144 -8.58 -2.68 22.32
C ARG A 144 -9.16 -1.45 21.61
N ALA A 145 -9.29 -1.48 20.28
CA ALA A 145 -9.85 -0.39 19.52
C ALA A 145 -11.32 -0.15 19.86
N PHE A 146 -11.72 1.11 19.90
CA PHE A 146 -13.12 1.52 19.92
C PHE A 146 -13.72 1.43 18.53
N ARG A 147 -12.98 1.86 17.50
CA ARG A 147 -13.38 1.87 16.10
C ARG A 147 -12.18 1.53 15.21
N VAL A 148 -12.40 0.76 14.15
CA VAL A 148 -11.39 0.43 13.13
C VAL A 148 -11.91 0.85 11.77
N THR A 149 -11.13 1.64 11.03
CA THR A 149 -11.52 2.13 9.72
C THR A 149 -10.65 1.53 8.62
N SER A 150 -11.26 1.25 7.49
CA SER A 150 -10.61 0.72 6.28
C SER A 150 -10.97 1.58 5.08
N LEU A 151 -10.15 1.54 4.04
CA LEU A 151 -10.41 2.26 2.80
C LEU A 151 -11.39 1.54 1.87
N PHE A 152 -11.57 0.23 2.02
CA PHE A 152 -12.43 -0.59 1.16
C PHE A 152 -12.82 -1.89 1.86
N THR A 153 -13.87 -2.54 1.35
CA THR A 153 -14.52 -3.69 1.99
C THR A 153 -13.56 -4.87 2.20
N ASN A 154 -12.74 -5.25 1.21
CA ASN A 154 -11.82 -6.37 1.36
C ASN A 154 -10.76 -6.15 2.44
N ALA A 155 -10.33 -4.89 2.66
CA ALA A 155 -9.45 -4.57 3.77
C ALA A 155 -10.16 -4.74 5.12
N MET A 156 -11.43 -4.33 5.22
CA MET A 156 -12.25 -4.57 6.41
C MET A 156 -12.42 -6.07 6.69
N LEU A 157 -12.74 -6.87 5.69
CA LEU A 157 -12.86 -8.32 5.84
C LEU A 157 -11.56 -8.97 6.32
N THR A 158 -10.41 -8.51 5.80
CA THR A 158 -9.10 -8.96 6.28
C THR A 158 -8.88 -8.62 7.75
N GLN A 159 -9.30 -7.42 8.21
CA GLN A 159 -9.21 -7.04 9.62
C GLN A 159 -10.05 -7.94 10.53
N ILE A 160 -11.27 -8.28 10.08
CA ILE A 160 -12.15 -9.21 10.79
C ILE A 160 -11.51 -10.60 10.88
N GLN A 161 -10.91 -11.10 9.80
CA GLN A 161 -10.17 -12.37 9.79
C GLN A 161 -8.96 -12.37 10.75
N ILE A 162 -8.33 -11.23 10.98
CA ILE A 162 -7.22 -11.06 11.93
C ILE A 162 -7.72 -10.95 13.38
N GLY A 163 -9.04 -10.94 13.62
CA GLY A 163 -9.62 -10.89 14.96
C GLY A 163 -10.20 -9.54 15.36
N CYS A 164 -10.45 -8.63 14.41
CA CYS A 164 -11.23 -7.44 14.68
C CYS A 164 -12.71 -7.78 14.80
N ASP A 165 -13.38 -7.24 15.80
CA ASP A 165 -14.83 -7.31 15.93
C ASP A 165 -15.50 -6.55 14.76
N ALA A 166 -16.39 -7.23 14.04
CA ALA A 166 -17.09 -6.66 12.89
C ALA A 166 -17.89 -5.39 13.22
N GLU A 167 -18.46 -5.31 14.43
CA GLU A 167 -19.22 -4.14 14.88
C GLU A 167 -18.36 -2.87 15.05
N LYS A 168 -17.05 -3.05 15.26
CA LYS A 168 -16.09 -1.95 15.35
C LYS A 168 -15.61 -1.46 13.99
N CYS A 169 -15.74 -2.28 12.94
CA CYS A 169 -15.23 -1.97 11.61
C CYS A 169 -16.12 -1.00 10.85
N ARG A 170 -15.49 -0.06 10.14
CA ARG A 170 -16.17 0.85 9.20
C ARG A 170 -15.30 1.06 7.96
N VAL A 171 -15.93 1.07 6.80
CA VAL A 171 -15.28 1.50 5.56
C VAL A 171 -15.45 3.01 5.44
N ILE A 172 -14.31 3.71 5.32
CA ILE A 172 -14.24 5.16 5.08
C ILE A 172 -13.29 5.34 3.91
N GLU A 173 -13.87 5.54 2.75
CA GLU A 173 -13.14 5.69 1.49
C GLU A 173 -12.40 7.03 1.43
N ASN A 174 -11.33 7.12 0.62
CA ASN A 174 -10.67 8.39 0.35
C ASN A 174 -11.57 9.29 -0.50
N GLY A 175 -11.56 10.58 -0.18
CA GLY A 175 -12.11 11.62 -1.04
C GLY A 175 -11.01 12.30 -1.85
N ILE A 176 -11.40 12.94 -2.95
CA ILE A 176 -10.54 13.80 -3.77
C ILE A 176 -11.21 15.14 -4.06
N ASP A 177 -10.41 16.14 -4.45
CA ASP A 177 -10.90 17.43 -4.95
C ASP A 177 -11.52 17.24 -6.35
N TYR A 178 -12.74 16.70 -6.36
CA TYR A 178 -13.47 16.40 -7.58
C TYR A 178 -13.75 17.66 -8.41
N ASP A 179 -14.14 18.75 -7.77
CA ASP A 179 -14.58 19.96 -8.47
C ASP A 179 -13.43 20.56 -9.29
N ARG A 180 -12.23 20.59 -8.75
CA ARG A 180 -11.03 21.04 -9.45
C ARG A 180 -10.66 20.12 -10.61
N LEU A 181 -10.67 18.81 -10.40
CA LEU A 181 -10.22 17.83 -11.41
C LEU A 181 -11.24 17.63 -12.53
N SER A 182 -12.53 17.74 -12.22
CA SER A 182 -13.61 17.53 -13.20
C SER A 182 -13.66 18.59 -14.30
N GLN A 183 -13.04 19.75 -14.08
CA GLN A 183 -12.98 20.85 -15.03
C GLN A 183 -11.85 20.66 -16.07
N ILE A 184 -10.98 19.69 -15.91
CA ILE A 184 -9.87 19.44 -16.85
C ILE A 184 -10.45 19.05 -18.23
N PRO A 185 -10.14 19.79 -19.30
CA PRO A 185 -10.64 19.47 -20.64
C PRO A 185 -10.08 18.14 -21.13
N LEU A 186 -10.80 17.44 -21.98
CA LEU A 186 -10.27 16.28 -22.70
C LEU A 186 -9.14 16.73 -23.64
N LYS A 187 -8.20 15.82 -23.88
CA LYS A 187 -7.13 16.04 -24.84
C LYS A 187 -7.73 16.27 -26.24
N GLU A 188 -7.21 17.27 -26.95
CA GLU A 188 -7.50 17.48 -28.38
C GLU A 188 -6.84 16.38 -29.22
N GLU A 189 -7.43 16.07 -30.36
CA GLU A 189 -6.87 15.07 -31.27
C GLU A 189 -5.66 15.63 -32.02
N ASP A 190 -4.51 15.03 -31.81
CA ASP A 190 -3.25 15.37 -32.45
C ASP A 190 -2.63 14.18 -33.20
N GLY A 191 -3.40 13.10 -33.38
CA GLY A 191 -2.94 11.86 -33.99
C GLY A 191 -2.16 10.93 -33.05
N TRP A 192 -1.83 11.38 -31.82
CA TRP A 192 -1.13 10.59 -30.82
C TRP A 192 -2.08 10.16 -29.71
N ILE A 193 -1.77 9.01 -29.11
CA ILE A 193 -2.44 8.50 -27.92
C ILE A 193 -1.46 8.59 -26.75
N ASP A 194 -1.77 9.45 -25.79
CA ASP A 194 -0.92 9.72 -24.64
C ASP A 194 -1.41 8.97 -23.40
N ILE A 195 -0.56 8.06 -22.91
CA ILE A 195 -0.81 7.23 -21.73
C ILE A 195 -0.06 7.84 -20.56
N GLY A 196 -0.74 8.10 -19.44
CA GLY A 196 -0.11 8.67 -18.25
C GLY A 196 -0.01 7.68 -17.10
N ALA A 197 1.14 7.62 -16.44
CA ALA A 197 1.32 6.88 -15.19
C ALA A 197 1.66 7.86 -14.07
N VAL A 198 0.71 8.15 -13.19
CA VAL A 198 0.92 9.03 -12.03
C VAL A 198 1.43 8.21 -10.86
N VAL A 199 2.76 8.06 -10.79
CA VAL A 199 3.42 7.15 -9.85
C VAL A 199 4.79 7.66 -9.42
N ARG A 200 5.21 7.34 -8.18
CA ARG A 200 6.61 7.51 -7.76
C ARG A 200 7.45 6.36 -8.30
N LEU A 201 8.71 6.61 -8.63
CA LEU A 201 9.64 5.55 -9.05
C LEU A 201 10.06 4.75 -7.81
N ALA A 202 9.39 3.62 -7.61
CA ALA A 202 9.61 2.70 -6.49
C ALA A 202 9.25 1.26 -6.89
N PRO A 203 9.92 0.23 -6.36
CA PRO A 203 9.69 -1.18 -6.72
C PRO A 203 8.24 -1.63 -6.60
N ILE A 204 7.50 -1.12 -5.60
CA ILE A 204 6.10 -1.46 -5.37
C ILE A 204 5.17 -1.00 -6.50
N LYS A 205 5.58 -0.04 -7.32
CA LYS A 205 4.81 0.48 -8.46
C LYS A 205 5.03 -0.33 -9.74
N ASP A 206 6.00 -1.23 -9.74
CA ASP A 206 6.32 -2.17 -10.83
C ASP A 206 6.41 -1.51 -12.21
N ILE A 207 7.19 -0.42 -12.26
CA ILE A 207 7.40 0.37 -13.49
C ILE A 207 8.10 -0.45 -14.56
N LYS A 208 8.92 -1.43 -14.19
CA LYS A 208 9.58 -2.31 -15.16
C LYS A 208 8.58 -3.13 -15.96
N THR A 209 7.55 -3.72 -15.33
CA THR A 209 6.46 -4.41 -16.04
C THR A 209 5.70 -3.45 -16.92
N MET A 210 5.48 -2.19 -16.49
CA MET A 210 4.87 -1.14 -17.33
C MET A 210 5.70 -0.84 -18.57
N ILE A 211 7.02 -0.68 -18.42
CA ILE A 211 7.95 -0.43 -19.54
C ILE A 211 7.93 -1.57 -20.55
N TYR A 212 7.99 -2.82 -20.08
CA TYR A 212 7.91 -3.99 -20.97
C TYR A 212 6.56 -4.08 -21.69
N ALA A 213 5.44 -3.83 -21.00
CA ALA A 213 4.11 -3.82 -21.61
C ALA A 213 3.97 -2.69 -22.65
N PHE A 214 4.54 -1.52 -22.37
CA PHE A 214 4.54 -0.41 -23.32
C PHE A 214 5.45 -0.68 -24.53
N TYR A 215 6.61 -1.31 -24.32
CA TYR A 215 7.48 -1.74 -25.42
C TYR A 215 6.74 -2.66 -26.39
N GLU A 216 6.00 -3.62 -25.87
CA GLU A 216 5.18 -4.52 -26.69
C GLU A 216 4.05 -3.76 -27.44
N LEU A 217 3.37 -2.82 -26.78
CA LEU A 217 2.37 -1.98 -27.39
C LEU A 217 2.98 -1.11 -28.52
N SER A 218 4.10 -0.45 -28.25
CA SER A 218 4.77 0.45 -29.19
C SER A 218 5.34 -0.26 -30.44
N SER A 219 5.61 -1.56 -30.32
CA SER A 219 6.00 -2.39 -31.47
C SER A 219 4.85 -2.66 -32.45
N ARG A 220 3.60 -2.51 -31.99
CA ARG A 220 2.37 -2.74 -32.78
C ARG A 220 1.70 -1.43 -33.19
N MET A 221 1.95 -0.34 -32.48
CA MET A 221 1.31 0.96 -32.66
C MET A 221 2.34 2.08 -32.58
N GLU A 222 2.60 2.78 -33.68
CA GLU A 222 3.64 3.83 -33.75
C GLU A 222 3.22 5.16 -33.08
N ASN A 223 1.91 5.43 -32.98
CA ASN A 223 1.35 6.68 -32.48
C ASN A 223 0.95 6.65 -31.00
N VAL A 224 1.71 5.97 -30.18
CA VAL A 224 1.50 5.89 -28.72
C VAL A 224 2.67 6.49 -27.96
N ARG A 225 2.39 7.20 -26.87
CA ARG A 225 3.40 7.75 -25.95
C ARG A 225 3.06 7.39 -24.51
N LEU A 226 4.10 7.04 -23.72
CA LEU A 226 3.96 6.80 -22.30
C LEU A 226 4.66 7.90 -21.50
N HIS A 227 3.94 8.53 -20.59
CA HIS A 227 4.43 9.57 -19.69
C HIS A 227 4.40 9.06 -18.27
N ILE A 228 5.57 8.95 -17.63
CA ILE A 228 5.69 8.55 -16.21
C ILE A 228 5.87 9.82 -15.38
N LEU A 229 4.82 10.16 -14.62
CA LEU A 229 4.68 11.40 -13.86
C LEU A 229 4.88 11.12 -12.37
N GLY A 230 5.99 11.54 -11.83
CA GLY A 230 6.28 11.43 -10.40
C GLY A 230 7.77 11.51 -10.10
N GLY A 231 8.09 11.74 -8.84
CA GLY A 231 9.47 11.80 -8.38
C GLY A 231 10.08 10.43 -8.12
N VAL A 232 11.39 10.42 -7.97
CA VAL A 232 12.17 9.26 -7.54
C VAL A 232 11.98 9.07 -6.03
N ASP A 233 11.67 7.84 -5.63
CA ASP A 233 11.51 7.40 -4.24
C ASP A 233 12.61 6.37 -3.88
N ASP A 234 13.14 5.70 -4.89
CA ASP A 234 14.23 4.72 -4.83
C ASP A 234 15.16 4.94 -6.04
N GLU A 235 16.34 5.48 -5.78
CA GLU A 235 17.31 5.87 -6.83
C GLU A 235 17.81 4.66 -7.62
N GLU A 236 18.17 3.56 -6.95
CA GLU A 236 18.65 2.34 -7.59
C GLU A 236 17.59 1.77 -8.55
N TYR A 237 16.33 1.72 -8.10
CA TYR A 237 15.23 1.27 -8.94
C TYR A 237 14.95 2.21 -10.11
N ALA A 238 15.08 3.52 -9.92
CA ALA A 238 14.91 4.50 -10.99
C ALA A 238 15.99 4.34 -12.07
N ASP A 239 17.25 4.17 -11.66
CA ASP A 239 18.37 3.93 -12.59
C ASP A 239 18.16 2.64 -13.39
N GLU A 240 17.67 1.58 -12.75
CA GLU A 240 17.31 0.34 -13.44
C GLU A 240 16.17 0.58 -14.48
N CYS A 241 15.19 1.43 -14.18
CA CYS A 241 14.13 1.77 -15.12
C CYS A 241 14.65 2.59 -16.31
N TYR A 242 15.52 3.57 -16.06
CA TYR A 242 16.15 4.37 -17.13
C TYR A 242 17.02 3.51 -18.04
N ALA A 243 17.84 2.62 -17.44
CA ALA A 243 18.67 1.68 -18.17
C ALA A 243 17.83 0.73 -19.05
N LEU A 244 16.70 0.25 -18.53
CA LEU A 244 15.78 -0.61 -19.27
C LEU A 244 15.18 0.08 -20.50
N VAL A 245 14.73 1.32 -20.36
CA VAL A 245 14.20 2.11 -21.51
C VAL A 245 15.26 2.29 -22.58
N LYS A 246 16.50 2.58 -22.18
CA LYS A 246 17.64 2.71 -23.08
C LYS A 246 17.99 1.38 -23.76
N GLN A 247 18.01 0.29 -23.03
CA GLN A 247 18.31 -1.07 -23.53
C GLN A 247 17.28 -1.53 -24.57
N LEU A 248 16.01 -1.21 -24.36
CA LEU A 248 14.90 -1.55 -25.26
C LEU A 248 14.75 -0.53 -26.42
N ASP A 249 15.56 0.53 -26.46
CA ASP A 249 15.51 1.61 -27.44
C ASP A 249 14.10 2.26 -27.60
N ILE A 250 13.37 2.42 -26.49
CA ILE A 250 12.02 2.99 -26.51
C ILE A 250 12.12 4.52 -26.70
N LYS A 251 11.61 5.04 -27.80
CA LYS A 251 11.69 6.49 -28.14
C LYS A 251 10.53 7.30 -27.55
N ASN A 252 9.36 6.69 -27.42
CA ASN A 252 8.10 7.37 -27.08
C ASN A 252 7.74 7.20 -25.59
N LEU A 253 8.73 7.08 -24.68
CA LEU A 253 8.55 7.04 -23.26
C LEU A 253 9.28 8.20 -22.59
N VAL A 254 8.58 8.94 -21.73
CA VAL A 254 9.12 10.13 -21.08
C VAL A 254 8.94 10.02 -19.56
N PHE A 255 10.02 10.18 -18.81
CA PHE A 255 9.98 10.41 -17.37
C PHE A 255 9.94 11.94 -17.13
N THR A 256 8.82 12.42 -16.60
CA THR A 256 8.59 13.87 -16.46
C THR A 256 9.12 14.43 -15.15
N GLY A 257 9.43 13.57 -14.17
CA GLY A 257 9.61 14.00 -12.79
C GLY A 257 8.29 14.48 -12.17
N ARG A 258 8.39 15.28 -11.11
CA ARG A 258 7.23 15.89 -10.46
C ARG A 258 6.67 17.00 -11.33
N VAL A 259 5.37 16.95 -11.63
CA VAL A 259 4.64 17.92 -12.42
C VAL A 259 3.33 18.33 -11.77
N ASP A 260 2.76 19.46 -12.17
CA ASP A 260 1.38 19.79 -11.84
C ASP A 260 0.44 18.84 -12.57
N ILE A 261 -0.22 17.98 -11.82
CA ILE A 261 -1.09 16.94 -12.36
C ILE A 261 -2.28 17.51 -13.11
N VAL A 262 -2.82 18.66 -12.70
CA VAL A 262 -3.96 19.30 -13.34
C VAL A 262 -3.57 19.78 -14.74
N GLN A 263 -2.40 20.41 -14.84
CA GLN A 263 -1.88 20.88 -16.13
C GLN A 263 -1.47 19.73 -17.04
N TYR A 264 -0.94 18.66 -16.49
CA TYR A 264 -0.47 17.53 -17.28
C TYR A 264 -1.59 16.59 -17.72
N MET A 265 -2.60 16.35 -16.89
CA MET A 265 -3.71 15.46 -17.17
C MET A 265 -4.47 15.86 -18.45
N ARG A 266 -4.49 17.15 -18.81
CA ARG A 266 -5.10 17.64 -20.07
C ARG A 266 -4.46 17.09 -21.33
N LYS A 267 -3.21 16.61 -21.25
CA LYS A 267 -2.44 16.03 -22.37
C LYS A 267 -2.65 14.52 -22.51
N LEU A 268 -3.34 13.88 -21.59
CA LEU A 268 -3.47 12.43 -21.52
C LEU A 268 -4.82 11.94 -22.06
N ASP A 269 -4.81 10.82 -22.75
CA ASP A 269 -6.00 10.09 -23.20
C ASP A 269 -6.54 9.15 -22.16
N PHE A 270 -5.65 8.42 -21.46
CA PHE A 270 -5.99 7.52 -20.36
C PHE A 270 -4.78 7.32 -19.47
N THR A 271 -4.99 6.66 -18.33
CA THR A 271 -3.91 6.40 -17.37
C THR A 271 -3.66 4.91 -17.16
N ILE A 272 -2.47 4.58 -16.63
CA ILE A 272 -2.07 3.22 -16.26
C ILE A 272 -1.51 3.18 -14.85
N LEU A 273 -1.81 2.11 -14.11
CA LEU A 273 -1.26 1.80 -12.78
C LEU A 273 -0.89 0.32 -12.71
N THR A 274 0.39 0.01 -12.52
CA THR A 274 0.94 -1.37 -12.54
C THR A 274 1.35 -1.89 -11.17
N SER A 275 0.99 -1.19 -10.12
CA SER A 275 1.42 -1.51 -8.76
C SER A 275 1.21 -2.97 -8.36
N ILE A 276 2.15 -3.52 -7.59
CA ILE A 276 2.05 -4.86 -6.99
C ILE A 276 1.10 -4.82 -5.78
N SER A 277 0.97 -3.67 -5.12
CA SER A 277 0.10 -3.49 -3.97
C SER A 277 -0.38 -2.05 -3.86
N GLU A 278 -1.68 -1.90 -3.65
CA GLU A 278 -2.35 -0.64 -3.35
C GLU A 278 -3.39 -0.84 -2.24
N GLY A 279 -3.81 0.27 -1.63
CA GLY A 279 -5.05 0.33 -0.87
C GLY A 279 -6.16 0.84 -1.78
N GLN A 280 -6.37 2.16 -1.76
CA GLN A 280 -7.24 2.89 -2.66
C GLN A 280 -6.41 3.96 -3.37
N PRO A 281 -6.01 3.74 -4.63
CA PRO A 281 -5.08 4.63 -5.32
C PRO A 281 -5.77 5.94 -5.71
N LEU A 282 -5.29 7.05 -5.14
CA LEU A 282 -5.80 8.41 -5.44
C LEU A 282 -5.59 8.75 -6.91
N SER A 283 -4.48 8.32 -7.52
CA SER A 283 -4.18 8.59 -8.93
C SER A 283 -5.24 8.02 -9.88
N VAL A 284 -5.89 6.92 -9.54
CA VAL A 284 -7.02 6.37 -10.31
C VAL A 284 -8.27 7.23 -10.12
N LEU A 285 -8.58 7.64 -8.89
CA LEU A 285 -9.72 8.52 -8.61
C LEU A 285 -9.55 9.89 -9.28
N GLU A 286 -8.36 10.48 -9.23
CA GLU A 286 -8.01 11.74 -9.91
C GLU A 286 -8.15 11.61 -11.43
N SER A 287 -7.70 10.50 -11.99
CA SER A 287 -7.86 10.16 -13.40
C SER A 287 -9.33 10.12 -13.81
N PHE A 288 -10.15 9.45 -13.02
CA PHE A 288 -11.59 9.35 -13.27
C PHE A 288 -12.30 10.69 -13.14
N ALA A 289 -12.00 11.48 -12.11
CA ALA A 289 -12.55 12.83 -11.99
C ALA A 289 -12.27 13.67 -13.24
N ALA A 290 -11.07 13.52 -13.81
CA ALA A 290 -10.67 14.18 -15.06
C ALA A 290 -11.17 13.47 -16.34
N ARG A 291 -12.08 12.51 -16.25
CA ARG A 291 -12.63 11.72 -17.37
C ARG A 291 -11.61 10.90 -18.15
N ARG A 292 -10.51 10.49 -17.50
CA ARG A 292 -9.54 9.56 -18.09
C ARG A 292 -9.83 8.17 -17.56
N PRO A 293 -10.17 7.19 -18.43
CA PRO A 293 -10.25 5.80 -18.01
C PRO A 293 -8.88 5.27 -17.62
N CYS A 294 -8.83 4.15 -16.92
CA CYS A 294 -7.56 3.62 -16.42
C CYS A 294 -7.36 2.14 -16.77
N VAL A 295 -6.13 1.76 -17.03
CA VAL A 295 -5.69 0.35 -17.02
C VAL A 295 -4.97 0.10 -15.71
N THR A 296 -5.43 -0.86 -14.90
CA THR A 296 -4.83 -1.13 -13.59
C THR A 296 -4.50 -2.59 -13.38
N THR A 297 -3.58 -2.85 -12.47
CA THR A 297 -3.45 -4.17 -11.85
C THR A 297 -4.56 -4.39 -10.82
N ASP A 298 -4.94 -5.68 -10.61
CA ASP A 298 -5.97 -6.10 -9.67
C ASP A 298 -5.43 -6.15 -8.24
N VAL A 299 -5.24 -4.98 -7.66
CA VAL A 299 -4.71 -4.80 -6.31
C VAL A 299 -5.55 -3.82 -5.51
N GLY A 300 -5.66 -4.04 -4.20
CA GLY A 300 -6.48 -3.20 -3.33
C GLY A 300 -7.94 -3.18 -3.78
N CYS A 301 -8.49 -1.97 -3.98
CA CYS A 301 -9.85 -1.78 -4.51
C CYS A 301 -9.88 -1.44 -6.01
N CYS A 302 -8.78 -1.61 -6.77
CA CYS A 302 -8.72 -1.23 -8.18
C CYS A 302 -9.86 -1.83 -9.01
N ARG A 303 -10.17 -3.12 -8.81
CA ARG A 303 -11.29 -3.78 -9.52
C ARG A 303 -12.64 -3.12 -9.21
N GLU A 304 -12.88 -2.76 -7.95
CA GLU A 304 -14.09 -2.08 -7.51
C GLU A 304 -14.16 -0.65 -8.09
N LEU A 305 -13.04 0.08 -8.11
CA LEU A 305 -12.98 1.40 -8.72
C LEU A 305 -13.29 1.36 -10.23
N LEU A 306 -12.86 0.33 -10.95
CA LEU A 306 -13.09 0.19 -12.38
C LEU A 306 -14.49 -0.29 -12.74
N ASN A 307 -15.01 -1.27 -12.02
CA ASN A 307 -16.25 -1.95 -12.38
C ASN A 307 -17.47 -1.47 -11.56
N GLY A 308 -17.24 -0.74 -10.47
CA GLY A 308 -18.26 -0.35 -9.51
C GLY A 308 -18.43 -1.36 -8.39
N LYS A 309 -19.12 -0.95 -7.35
CA LYS A 309 -19.59 -1.76 -6.23
C LYS A 309 -21.07 -2.10 -6.41
N GLU A 310 -21.62 -2.92 -5.54
CA GLU A 310 -23.05 -3.25 -5.55
C GLU A 310 -23.91 -1.98 -5.53
N GLY A 311 -24.85 -1.87 -6.47
CA GLY A 311 -25.69 -0.67 -6.66
C GLY A 311 -25.03 0.45 -7.50
N ASP A 312 -23.86 0.21 -8.11
CA ASP A 312 -23.20 1.14 -9.02
C ASP A 312 -23.45 0.75 -10.48
N ASP A 313 -24.37 1.46 -11.14
CA ASP A 313 -24.75 1.22 -12.53
C ASP A 313 -24.07 2.15 -13.56
N PHE A 314 -22.98 2.85 -13.17
CA PHE A 314 -22.27 3.76 -14.07
C PHE A 314 -21.51 3.05 -15.18
N GLY A 315 -21.28 1.76 -15.05
CA GLY A 315 -20.57 0.92 -16.02
C GLY A 315 -19.04 0.93 -15.82
N CYS A 316 -18.33 0.25 -16.71
CA CYS A 316 -16.90 0.04 -16.59
C CYS A 316 -16.10 1.31 -16.90
N ALA A 317 -15.09 1.63 -16.08
CA ALA A 317 -14.23 2.80 -16.20
C ALA A 317 -12.79 2.47 -16.72
N GLY A 318 -12.53 1.22 -17.11
CA GLY A 318 -11.23 0.81 -17.60
C GLY A 318 -11.03 -0.70 -17.63
N TYR A 319 -9.78 -1.13 -17.61
CA TYR A 319 -9.41 -2.55 -17.63
C TYR A 319 -8.56 -2.91 -16.41
N CYS A 320 -8.83 -4.09 -15.83
CA CYS A 320 -8.12 -4.62 -14.67
C CYS A 320 -7.46 -5.95 -15.03
N VAL A 321 -6.17 -6.09 -14.76
CA VAL A 321 -5.38 -7.30 -15.07
C VAL A 321 -4.63 -7.78 -13.83
N PRO A 322 -4.22 -9.05 -13.76
CA PRO A 322 -3.40 -9.52 -12.65
C PRO A 322 -2.09 -8.71 -12.52
N PRO A 323 -1.55 -8.50 -11.29
CA PRO A 323 -0.27 -7.85 -11.12
C PRO A 323 0.87 -8.65 -11.76
N MET A 324 1.93 -7.96 -12.19
CA MET A 324 3.11 -8.54 -12.85
C MET A 324 2.81 -9.28 -14.17
N TYR A 325 1.64 -9.06 -14.75
CA TYR A 325 1.22 -9.71 -16.00
C TYR A 325 1.40 -8.76 -17.19
N ARG A 326 2.62 -8.76 -17.76
CA ARG A 326 3.05 -7.89 -18.85
C ARG A 326 2.13 -7.96 -20.08
N ASP A 327 1.87 -9.17 -20.57
CA ASP A 327 1.13 -9.39 -21.83
C ASP A 327 -0.34 -8.93 -21.67
N GLY A 328 -0.93 -9.17 -20.49
CA GLY A 328 -2.27 -8.68 -20.16
C GLY A 328 -2.34 -7.15 -20.09
N LEU A 329 -1.31 -6.50 -19.57
CA LEU A 329 -1.21 -5.04 -19.55
C LEU A 329 -1.07 -4.46 -20.99
N ALA A 330 -0.20 -5.05 -21.81
CA ALA A 330 -0.03 -4.66 -23.20
C ALA A 330 -1.35 -4.80 -23.97
N PHE A 331 -2.04 -5.92 -23.85
CA PHE A 331 -3.35 -6.16 -24.45
C PHE A 331 -4.42 -5.16 -23.98
N ALA A 332 -4.48 -4.89 -22.67
CA ALA A 332 -5.44 -3.95 -22.11
C ALA A 332 -5.20 -2.51 -22.59
N MET A 333 -3.93 -2.09 -22.71
CA MET A 333 -3.56 -0.79 -23.30
C MET A 333 -3.93 -0.74 -24.78
N GLU A 334 -3.64 -1.79 -25.56
CA GLU A 334 -4.03 -1.88 -26.97
C GLU A 334 -5.54 -1.73 -27.16
N LYS A 335 -6.33 -2.45 -26.35
CA LYS A 335 -7.80 -2.31 -26.35
C LYS A 335 -8.26 -0.90 -25.98
N MET A 336 -7.55 -0.22 -25.10
CA MET A 336 -7.84 1.17 -24.76
C MET A 336 -7.48 2.12 -25.94
N CYS A 337 -6.42 1.83 -26.69
CA CYS A 337 -5.99 2.62 -27.82
C CYS A 337 -6.91 2.50 -29.03
N GLU A 338 -7.53 1.35 -29.29
CA GLU A 338 -8.35 1.07 -30.49
C GLU A 338 -9.50 2.06 -30.72
N SER A 339 -10.10 2.64 -29.66
CA SER A 339 -11.30 3.42 -29.80
C SER A 339 -11.40 4.60 -28.84
N ARG A 340 -11.30 5.82 -29.40
CA ARG A 340 -11.54 7.06 -28.65
C ARG A 340 -12.94 7.11 -28.04
N ARG A 341 -13.96 6.64 -28.77
CA ARG A 341 -15.34 6.57 -28.26
C ARG A 341 -15.44 5.70 -27.02
N ARG A 342 -14.69 4.58 -26.98
CA ARG A 342 -14.61 3.69 -25.81
C ARG A 342 -13.95 4.42 -24.64
N ARG A 343 -12.81 5.09 -24.84
CA ARG A 343 -12.13 5.89 -23.81
C ARG A 343 -13.04 6.94 -23.21
N ILE A 344 -13.74 7.71 -24.04
CA ILE A 344 -14.69 8.75 -23.58
C ILE A 344 -15.82 8.14 -22.76
N ARG A 345 -16.41 7.02 -23.18
CA ARG A 345 -17.49 6.35 -22.45
C ARG A 345 -17.00 5.87 -21.07
N MET A 346 -15.88 5.16 -21.04
CA MET A 346 -15.30 4.65 -19.79
C MET A 346 -14.87 5.80 -18.87
N GLY A 347 -14.32 6.88 -19.42
CA GLY A 347 -13.98 8.07 -18.65
C GLY A 347 -15.20 8.74 -18.00
N LYS A 348 -16.35 8.79 -18.72
CA LYS A 348 -17.62 9.28 -18.15
C LYS A 348 -18.14 8.36 -17.03
N SER A 349 -18.02 7.05 -17.18
CA SER A 349 -18.37 6.09 -16.12
C SER A 349 -17.54 6.33 -14.86
N GLY A 350 -16.21 6.46 -15.01
CA GLY A 350 -15.31 6.75 -13.91
C GLY A 350 -15.61 8.10 -13.24
N GLN A 351 -15.87 9.15 -14.03
CA GLN A 351 -16.21 10.47 -13.50
C GLN A 351 -17.53 10.45 -12.70
N ALA A 352 -18.57 9.80 -13.21
CA ALA A 352 -19.85 9.69 -12.52
C ALA A 352 -19.70 8.96 -11.18
N ARG A 353 -18.97 7.85 -11.19
CA ARG A 353 -18.63 7.06 -9.98
C ARG A 353 -17.88 7.91 -8.95
N THR A 354 -16.84 8.61 -9.39
CA THR A 354 -16.04 9.46 -8.49
C THR A 354 -16.88 10.60 -7.89
N LYS A 355 -17.75 11.21 -8.70
CA LYS A 355 -18.66 12.23 -8.21
C LYS A 355 -19.63 11.71 -7.15
N ALA A 356 -20.16 10.49 -7.34
CA ALA A 356 -21.16 9.91 -6.47
C ALA A 356 -20.56 9.44 -5.12
N TYR A 357 -19.34 8.88 -5.12
CA TYR A 357 -18.82 8.16 -3.95
C TYR A 357 -17.53 8.74 -3.37
N TYR A 358 -16.72 9.49 -4.14
CA TYR A 358 -15.36 9.88 -3.75
C TYR A 358 -15.11 11.39 -3.79
N LYS A 359 -16.14 12.20 -3.90
CA LYS A 359 -16.04 13.67 -3.79
C LYS A 359 -15.81 14.06 -2.34
N ALA A 360 -14.69 14.77 -2.04
CA ALA A 360 -14.41 15.38 -0.73
C ALA A 360 -15.05 16.77 -0.62
#